data_e6dbb816145865264cb1500287ff8439
#
_entry.id   e6dbb816145865264cb1500287ff8439
#
_cell.length_a   1.000
_cell.length_b   1.000
_cell.length_c   1.000
_cell.angle_alpha   90.00
_cell.angle_beta   90.00
_cell.angle_gamma   90.00
#
_symmetry.space_group_name_H-M   'P 1'
#
loop_
_entity.id
_entity.type
_entity.pdbx_description
1 polymer ?
#
loop_
_entity_poly.entity_id
_entity_poly.type
_entity_poly.pdbx_seq_one_letter_code
_entity_poly.pdbx_strand_id
1 'polypeptide(L)'
;LQDIASYLGYSVDALRGKSRQRPLVMARQIAMYVMREQTELSYPSLARLFGGRDHTTVIHAVEKVQRMMAERKQVYDQVTELIRRSKKG
;
A
#
# COMPACT_ATOMS: atom_id res chain seq x y z
N LEU A 1 9.06 -3.96 -0.23
CA LEU A 1 8.47 -2.65 0.05
C LEU A 1 9.24 -1.49 -0.57
N GLN A 2 10.57 -1.63 -0.66
CA GLN A 2 11.39 -0.55 -1.21
C GLN A 2 11.03 -0.24 -2.68
N ASP A 3 10.79 -1.25 -3.48
CA ASP A 3 10.42 -1.05 -4.88
C ASP A 3 9.08 -0.32 -4.99
N ILE A 4 8.15 -0.68 -4.13
CA ILE A 4 6.84 -0.04 -4.11
C ILE A 4 6.98 1.42 -3.70
N ALA A 5 7.78 1.69 -2.67
CA ALA A 5 8.02 3.04 -2.20
C ALA A 5 8.65 3.90 -3.30
N SER A 6 9.66 3.35 -3.98
CA SER A 6 10.33 4.07 -5.07
C SER A 6 9.36 4.43 -6.18
N TYR A 7 8.51 3.49 -6.57
CA TYR A 7 7.54 3.75 -7.63
C TYR A 7 6.58 4.86 -7.23
N LEU A 8 6.18 4.88 -5.96
CA LEU A 8 5.24 5.88 -5.46
C LEU A 8 5.91 7.22 -5.16
N GLY A 9 7.24 7.27 -5.19
CA GLY A 9 7.97 8.52 -4.98
C GLY A 9 8.21 8.85 -3.51
N TYR A 10 8.22 7.85 -2.63
CA TYR A 10 8.44 8.06 -1.21
C TYR A 10 9.51 7.10 -0.70
N SER A 11 10.11 7.45 0.44
CA SER A 11 11.02 6.54 1.11
C SER A 11 10.21 5.51 1.90
N VAL A 12 10.86 4.38 2.20
CA VAL A 12 10.24 3.38 3.07
C VAL A 12 9.90 4.00 4.43
N ASP A 13 10.81 4.82 4.96
CA ASP A 13 10.57 5.47 6.25
C ASP A 13 9.34 6.37 6.21
N ALA A 14 9.11 7.08 5.11
CA ALA A 14 7.92 7.92 4.98
C ALA A 14 6.65 7.07 5.00
N LEU A 15 6.65 5.95 4.28
CA LEU A 15 5.49 5.06 4.26
C LEU A 15 5.23 4.43 5.61
N ARG A 16 6.28 4.17 6.38
CA ARG A 16 6.14 3.58 7.72
C ARG A 16 5.85 4.59 8.80
N GLY A 17 6.01 5.88 8.50
CA GLY A 17 5.84 6.96 9.46
C GLY A 17 4.37 7.25 9.76
N LYS A 18 4.16 8.31 10.52
CA LYS A 18 2.83 8.67 11.01
C LYS A 18 2.27 9.94 10.38
N SER A 19 2.91 10.43 9.33
CA SER A 19 2.43 11.62 8.65
C SER A 19 1.01 11.41 8.11
N ARG A 20 0.18 12.44 8.22
CA ARG A 20 -1.19 12.41 7.75
C ARG A 20 -1.40 13.25 6.50
N GLN A 21 -0.34 13.66 5.84
CA GLN A 21 -0.46 14.36 4.57
C GLN A 21 -1.14 13.46 3.56
N ARG A 22 -2.16 13.98 2.89
CA ARG A 22 -3.03 13.16 2.05
C ARG A 22 -2.30 12.36 0.97
N PRO A 23 -1.39 12.95 0.19
CA PRO A 23 -0.70 12.15 -0.83
C PRO A 23 0.08 10.98 -0.22
N LEU A 24 0.71 11.21 0.93
CA LEU A 24 1.47 10.18 1.60
C LEU A 24 0.56 9.11 2.21
N VAL A 25 -0.57 9.51 2.76
CA VAL A 25 -1.54 8.55 3.30
C VAL A 25 -2.05 7.65 2.18
N MET A 26 -2.37 8.23 1.03
CA MET A 26 -2.84 7.46 -0.12
C MET A 26 -1.76 6.48 -0.59
N ALA A 27 -0.52 6.95 -0.68
CA ALA A 27 0.60 6.09 -1.10
C ALA A 27 0.77 4.94 -0.12
N ARG A 28 0.66 5.22 1.18
CA ARG A 28 0.77 4.19 2.22
C ARG A 28 -0.32 3.14 2.07
N GLN A 29 -1.55 3.58 1.84
CA GLN A 29 -2.67 2.65 1.67
C GLN A 29 -2.48 1.78 0.43
N ILE A 30 -2.04 2.36 -0.67
CA ILE A 30 -1.76 1.59 -1.88
C ILE A 30 -0.64 0.59 -1.63
N ALA A 31 0.41 1.00 -0.90
CA ALA A 31 1.50 0.09 -0.57
C ALA A 31 1.01 -1.09 0.27
N MET A 32 0.13 -0.84 1.23
CA MET A 32 -0.44 -1.92 2.04
C MET A 32 -1.21 -2.90 1.17
N TYR A 33 -2.02 -2.38 0.24
CA TYR A 33 -2.79 -3.23 -0.66
C TYR A 33 -1.87 -4.09 -1.53
N VAL A 34 -0.86 -3.47 -2.13
CA VAL A 34 0.05 -4.18 -3.02
C VAL A 34 0.83 -5.25 -2.26
N MET A 35 1.31 -4.93 -1.06
CA MET A 35 2.02 -5.91 -0.26
C MET A 35 1.11 -7.07 0.12
N ARG A 36 -0.15 -6.80 0.41
CA ARG A 36 -1.12 -7.86 0.72
C ARG A 36 -1.34 -8.77 -0.47
N GLU A 37 -1.39 -8.19 -1.67
CA GLU A 37 -1.63 -8.97 -2.90
C GLU A 37 -0.42 -9.79 -3.32
N GLN A 38 0.78 -9.33 -3.02
CA GLN A 38 2.00 -9.96 -3.51
C GLN A 38 2.67 -10.89 -2.52
N THR A 39 2.21 -10.89 -1.28
CA THR A 39 2.80 -11.72 -0.24
C THR A 39 1.71 -12.47 0.49
N GLU A 40 2.12 -13.42 1.33
CA GLU A 40 1.16 -14.13 2.16
C GLU A 40 1.18 -13.62 3.60
N LEU A 41 1.66 -12.39 3.78
CA LEU A 41 1.73 -11.77 5.10
C LEU A 41 0.31 -11.57 5.66
N SER A 42 0.16 -11.87 6.94
CA SER A 42 -1.09 -11.61 7.65
C SER A 42 -1.25 -10.11 7.86
N TYR A 43 -2.46 -9.68 8.20
CA TYR A 43 -2.69 -8.28 8.53
C TYR A 43 -1.84 -7.81 9.72
N PRO A 44 -1.71 -8.59 10.81
CA PRO A 44 -0.79 -8.17 11.88
C PRO A 44 0.66 -8.03 11.42
N SER A 45 1.12 -8.92 10.54
CA SER A 45 2.49 -8.82 10.01
C SER A 45 2.66 -7.58 9.15
N LEU A 46 1.67 -7.27 8.31
CA LEU A 46 1.69 -6.04 7.52
C LEU A 46 1.69 -4.80 8.41
N ALA A 47 0.89 -4.83 9.48
CA ALA A 47 0.85 -3.70 10.40
C ALA A 47 2.22 -3.44 11.03
N ARG A 48 2.94 -4.49 11.38
CA ARG A 48 4.30 -4.34 11.90
C ARG A 48 5.25 -3.79 10.84
N LEU A 49 5.11 -4.27 9.61
CA LEU A 49 5.94 -3.79 8.50
C LEU A 49 5.75 -2.29 8.28
N PHE A 50 4.54 -1.80 8.48
CA PHE A 50 4.23 -0.38 8.29
C PHE A 50 4.30 0.41 9.60
N GLY A 51 5.25 0.07 10.46
CA GLY A 51 5.55 0.89 11.63
C GLY A 51 4.79 0.54 12.89
N GLY A 52 4.25 -0.67 12.97
CA GLY A 52 3.57 -1.11 14.18
C GLY A 52 2.16 -0.56 14.33
N ARG A 53 1.44 -0.42 13.22
CA ARG A 53 0.06 0.03 13.25
C ARG A 53 -0.88 -1.06 13.73
N ASP A 54 -2.07 -0.65 14.13
CA ASP A 54 -3.16 -1.59 14.40
C ASP A 54 -3.51 -2.34 13.10
N HIS A 55 -3.66 -3.66 13.19
CA HIS A 55 -3.98 -4.43 11.99
C HIS A 55 -5.32 -4.05 11.38
N THR A 56 -6.25 -3.54 12.19
CA THR A 56 -7.53 -3.04 11.67
C THR A 56 -7.31 -1.88 10.70
N THR A 57 -6.32 -1.03 10.97
CA THR A 57 -5.97 0.06 10.06
C THR A 57 -5.55 -0.48 8.70
N VAL A 58 -4.78 -1.58 8.69
CA VAL A 58 -4.35 -2.19 7.43
C VAL A 58 -5.54 -2.78 6.69
N ILE A 59 -6.43 -3.46 7.40
CA ILE A 59 -7.64 -4.03 6.78
C ILE A 59 -8.46 -2.93 6.11
N HIS A 60 -8.69 -1.82 6.82
CA HIS A 60 -9.47 -0.71 6.27
C HIS A 60 -8.77 -0.09 5.06
N ALA A 61 -7.44 0.00 5.09
CA ALA A 61 -6.70 0.54 3.96
C ALA A 61 -6.85 -0.34 2.72
N VAL A 62 -6.73 -1.66 2.90
CA VAL A 62 -6.88 -2.59 1.80
C VAL A 62 -8.28 -2.50 1.20
N GLU A 63 -9.29 -2.46 2.04
CA GLU A 63 -10.67 -2.35 1.57
C GLU A 63 -10.92 -1.04 0.84
N LYS A 64 -10.35 0.05 1.36
CA LYS A 64 -10.51 1.35 0.73
C LYS A 64 -9.88 1.37 -0.67
N VAL A 65 -8.69 0.80 -0.82
CA VAL A 65 -8.04 0.75 -2.12
C VAL A 65 -8.86 -0.10 -3.09
N GLN A 66 -9.42 -1.22 -2.61
CA GLN A 66 -10.28 -2.05 -3.45
C GLN A 66 -11.48 -1.27 -3.97
N ARG A 67 -12.13 -0.48 -3.10
CA ARG A 67 -13.26 0.34 -3.52
C ARG A 67 -12.84 1.39 -4.54
N MET A 68 -11.70 2.05 -4.29
CA MET A 68 -11.24 3.08 -5.21
C MET A 68 -10.90 2.49 -6.57
N MET A 69 -10.33 1.29 -6.60
CA MET A 69 -10.05 0.63 -7.88
C MET A 69 -11.32 0.30 -8.63
N ALA A 70 -12.38 -0.06 -7.92
CA ALA A 70 -13.66 -0.37 -8.57
C ALA A 70 -14.34 0.90 -9.09
N GLU A 71 -14.12 2.04 -8.44
CA GLU A 71 -14.81 3.27 -8.78
C GLU A 71 -14.03 4.17 -9.73
N ARG A 72 -12.70 4.06 -9.77
CA ARG A 72 -11.85 4.95 -10.54
C ARG A 72 -10.85 4.15 -11.36
N LYS A 73 -11.03 4.23 -12.68
CA LYS A 73 -10.11 3.53 -13.58
C LYS A 73 -8.67 3.98 -13.39
N GLN A 74 -8.45 5.26 -13.09
CA GLN A 74 -7.11 5.79 -12.88
C GLN A 74 -6.42 5.09 -11.72
N VAL A 75 -7.13 4.88 -10.62
CA VAL A 75 -6.57 4.17 -9.48
C VAL A 75 -6.32 2.70 -9.82
N TYR A 76 -7.26 2.08 -10.50
CA TYR A 76 -7.10 0.70 -10.94
C TYR A 76 -5.84 0.53 -11.79
N ASP A 77 -5.67 1.41 -12.77
CA ASP A 77 -4.51 1.35 -13.66
C ASP A 77 -3.21 1.56 -12.90
N GLN A 78 -3.18 2.52 -11.98
CA GLN A 78 -1.99 2.82 -11.18
C GLN A 78 -1.60 1.63 -10.31
N VAL A 79 -2.57 1.04 -9.63
CA VAL A 79 -2.29 -0.08 -8.72
C VAL A 79 -1.88 -1.32 -9.48
N THR A 80 -2.57 -1.64 -10.58
CA THR A 80 -2.21 -2.82 -11.37
C THR A 80 -0.84 -2.68 -12.01
N GLU A 81 -0.48 -1.47 -12.46
CA GLU A 81 0.85 -1.23 -12.99
C GLU A 81 1.91 -1.42 -11.91
N LEU A 82 1.66 -0.95 -10.71
CA LEU A 82 2.59 -1.12 -9.60
C LEU A 82 2.77 -2.59 -9.25
N ILE A 83 1.69 -3.35 -9.23
CA ILE A 83 1.76 -4.78 -8.98
C ILE A 83 2.61 -5.46 -10.04
N ARG A 84 2.37 -5.10 -11.31
CA ARG A 84 3.12 -5.69 -12.42
C ARG A 84 4.61 -5.38 -12.31
N ARG A 85 4.95 -4.15 -11.96
CA ARG A 85 6.36 -3.73 -11.88
C ARG A 85 7.10 -4.33 -10.70
N SER A 86 6.42 -4.49 -9.57
CA SER A 86 7.08 -5.00 -8.38
C SER A 86 7.07 -6.53 -8.31
N LYS A 87 6.35 -7.16 -9.21
CA LYS A 87 6.32 -8.60 -9.29
C LYS A 87 7.53 -9.07 -10.10
N LYS A 88 8.43 -9.75 -9.45
CA LYS A 88 9.60 -10.24 -10.13
C LYS A 88 9.30 -11.59 -10.75
N GLY A 89 9.33 -11.61 -12.04
CA GLY A 89 9.07 -12.81 -12.78
C GLY A 89 10.19 -13.81 -12.66
#